data_1b4c9ad45879e1cb32b0e2151bd1aebb
#
_entry.id   1b4c9ad45879e1cb32b0e2151bd1aebb
#
_cell.length_a   1.000
_cell.length_b   1.000
_cell.length_c   1.000
_cell.angle_alpha   90.00
_cell.angle_beta   90.00
_cell.angle_gamma   90.00
#
_symmetry.space_group_name_H-M   'P 1'
#
loop_
_entity.id
_entity.type
_entity.pdbx_description
1 polymer ?
#
loop_
_entity_poly.entity_id
_entity_poly.type
_entity_poly.pdbx_seq_one_letter_code
_entity_poly.pdbx_strand_id
1 'polypeptide(L)'
;MSLSNEPIQRIAPSVKLGKNVRIFGFTNLYGCEIGDDVKIGTFVEIQKGSKIGHRCKVSSHTFICEGVTLEDDVFIGHNVVFTNDRFPRATTNGQLQTEADWACVPTLVKRGASIGSGAVLLCGITIGEEAMIGAGSVVTKDVPAGATVAGNPARILTKKP
;
A
#
# COMPACT_ATOMS: atom_id res chain seq x y z
N MET A 1 -3.31 -30.62 23.95
CA MET A 1 -3.18 -29.18 23.71
C MET A 1 -4.06 -28.87 22.49
N SER A 2 -5.19 -28.20 22.69
CA SER A 2 -6.03 -27.70 21.60
C SER A 2 -5.31 -26.49 21.00
N LEU A 3 -4.81 -26.64 19.78
CA LEU A 3 -4.36 -25.48 19.01
C LEU A 3 -5.62 -24.67 18.69
N SER A 4 -5.69 -23.43 19.19
CA SER A 4 -6.74 -22.52 18.78
C SER A 4 -6.59 -22.28 17.27
N ASN A 5 -7.62 -22.62 16.49
CA ASN A 5 -7.66 -22.36 15.05
C ASN A 5 -7.94 -20.88 14.72
N GLU A 6 -7.84 -19.99 15.68
CA GLU A 6 -8.05 -18.56 15.43
C GLU A 6 -6.83 -17.95 14.75
N PRO A 7 -7.03 -17.23 13.64
CA PRO A 7 -5.92 -16.59 12.95
C PRO A 7 -5.29 -15.52 13.85
N ILE A 8 -3.97 -15.59 14.04
CA ILE A 8 -3.23 -14.55 14.76
C ILE A 8 -3.32 -13.26 13.94
N GLN A 9 -3.99 -12.25 14.48
CA GLN A 9 -4.12 -10.93 13.87
C GLN A 9 -3.77 -9.87 14.93
N ARG A 10 -3.03 -8.85 14.53
CA ARG A 10 -2.84 -7.66 15.35
C ARG A 10 -3.61 -6.50 14.72
N ILE A 11 -4.78 -6.22 15.24
CA ILE A 11 -5.60 -5.08 14.84
C ILE A 11 -5.70 -4.15 16.05
N ALA A 12 -5.03 -3.01 15.98
CA ALA A 12 -5.04 -2.04 17.07
C ALA A 12 -6.43 -1.39 17.24
N PRO A 13 -6.84 -1.02 18.46
CA PRO A 13 -8.12 -0.35 18.70
C PRO A 13 -8.30 0.97 17.91
N SER A 14 -7.20 1.56 17.45
CA SER A 14 -7.21 2.79 16.65
C SER A 14 -7.59 2.58 15.18
N VAL A 15 -7.74 1.34 14.71
CA VAL A 15 -8.14 1.02 13.34
C VAL A 15 -9.64 1.26 13.17
N LYS A 16 -10.02 2.00 12.12
CA LYS A 16 -11.42 2.17 11.73
C LYS A 16 -11.75 1.19 10.61
N LEU A 17 -12.66 0.27 10.86
CA LEU A 17 -13.10 -0.73 9.90
C LEU A 17 -14.50 -0.41 9.40
N GLY A 18 -14.68 -0.46 8.08
CA GLY A 18 -15.99 -0.47 7.42
C GLY A 18 -16.72 -1.81 7.57
N LYS A 19 -17.80 -1.97 6.83
CA LYS A 19 -18.62 -3.19 6.84
C LYS A 19 -17.98 -4.27 5.96
N ASN A 20 -18.22 -5.54 6.32
CA ASN A 20 -17.83 -6.72 5.53
C ASN A 20 -16.33 -6.81 5.20
N VAL A 21 -15.47 -6.20 6.01
CA VAL A 21 -14.01 -6.29 5.83
C VAL A 21 -13.55 -7.70 6.17
N ARG A 22 -12.77 -8.31 5.27
CA ARG A 22 -12.18 -9.65 5.46
C ARG A 22 -10.68 -9.51 5.64
N ILE A 23 -10.18 -9.88 6.82
CA ILE A 23 -8.76 -9.81 7.17
C ILE A 23 -8.26 -11.22 7.43
N PHE A 24 -7.23 -11.63 6.69
CA PHE A 24 -6.60 -12.94 6.88
C PHE A 24 -5.52 -12.88 7.97
N GLY A 25 -5.05 -14.05 8.43
CA GLY A 25 -4.14 -14.15 9.55
C GLY A 25 -2.77 -13.47 9.36
N PHE A 26 -2.06 -13.26 10.47
CA PHE A 26 -0.72 -12.67 10.53
C PHE A 26 -0.63 -11.25 9.96
N THR A 27 -1.71 -10.48 10.08
CA THR A 27 -1.74 -9.06 9.71
C THR A 27 -1.35 -8.17 10.89
N ASN A 28 -0.80 -6.97 10.58
CA ASN A 28 -0.51 -5.92 11.54
C ASN A 28 -1.14 -4.60 11.07
N LEU A 29 -2.25 -4.19 11.68
CA LEU A 29 -3.00 -2.99 11.32
C LEU A 29 -3.05 -2.03 12.50
N TYR A 30 -2.70 -0.77 12.29
CA TYR A 30 -2.77 0.25 13.34
C TYR A 30 -2.98 1.65 12.79
N GLY A 31 -3.88 2.42 13.42
CA GLY A 31 -4.16 3.82 13.12
C GLY A 31 -4.58 4.12 11.68
N CYS A 32 -5.06 3.13 10.94
CA CYS A 32 -5.52 3.25 9.57
C CYS A 32 -7.05 3.25 9.48
N GLU A 33 -7.56 3.70 8.33
CA GLU A 33 -8.98 3.67 7.98
C GLU A 33 -9.22 2.72 6.80
N ILE A 34 -10.17 1.81 6.93
CA ILE A 34 -10.47 0.79 5.92
C ILE A 34 -11.96 0.85 5.61
N GLY A 35 -12.29 1.05 4.34
CA GLY A 35 -13.66 1.15 3.84
C GLY A 35 -14.40 -0.19 3.83
N ASP A 36 -15.61 -0.18 3.26
CA ASP A 36 -16.48 -1.35 3.20
C ASP A 36 -16.00 -2.36 2.14
N ASP A 37 -16.32 -3.65 2.36
CA ASP A 37 -16.09 -4.75 1.42
C ASP A 37 -14.61 -4.96 1.03
N VAL A 38 -13.68 -4.52 1.87
CA VAL A 38 -12.23 -4.66 1.64
C VAL A 38 -11.76 -6.07 1.99
N LYS A 39 -10.81 -6.59 1.20
CA LYS A 39 -10.15 -7.86 1.46
C LYS A 39 -8.65 -7.65 1.68
N ILE A 40 -8.14 -8.06 2.85
CA ILE A 40 -6.73 -7.93 3.25
C ILE A 40 -6.13 -9.32 3.41
N GLY A 41 -5.10 -9.62 2.62
CA GLY A 41 -4.37 -10.88 2.61
C GLY A 41 -3.52 -11.09 3.86
N THR A 42 -2.94 -12.27 3.99
CA THR A 42 -2.07 -12.63 5.11
C THR A 42 -0.72 -11.89 5.03
N PHE A 43 -0.07 -11.66 6.18
CA PHE A 43 1.21 -10.95 6.31
C PHE A 43 1.20 -9.51 5.74
N VAL A 44 0.04 -8.87 5.75
CA VAL A 44 -0.09 -7.46 5.36
C VAL A 44 0.15 -6.58 6.58
N GLU A 45 0.92 -5.49 6.39
CA GLU A 45 1.00 -4.40 7.35
C GLU A 45 0.42 -3.12 6.75
N ILE A 46 -0.45 -2.44 7.52
CA ILE A 46 -1.01 -1.12 7.17
C ILE A 46 -0.82 -0.20 8.36
N GLN A 47 -0.07 0.89 8.15
CA GLN A 47 0.35 1.81 9.20
C GLN A 47 -0.66 2.94 9.44
N LYS A 48 -0.43 3.66 10.55
CA LYS A 48 -1.19 4.86 10.95
C LYS A 48 -1.30 5.87 9.80
N GLY A 49 -2.42 6.56 9.73
CA GLY A 49 -2.63 7.62 8.73
C GLY A 49 -2.89 7.12 7.30
N SER A 50 -2.81 5.81 7.04
CA SER A 50 -3.19 5.26 5.74
C SER A 50 -4.69 5.12 5.59
N LYS A 51 -5.20 5.28 4.36
CA LYS A 51 -6.62 5.16 4.03
C LYS A 51 -6.82 4.18 2.88
N ILE A 52 -7.70 3.23 3.09
CA ILE A 52 -8.09 2.23 2.09
C ILE A 52 -9.57 2.43 1.78
N GLY A 53 -9.87 2.77 0.54
CA GLY A 53 -11.24 2.96 0.05
C GLY A 53 -12.07 1.67 0.03
N HIS A 54 -13.28 1.76 -0.49
CA HIS A 54 -14.22 0.64 -0.53
C HIS A 54 -13.84 -0.39 -1.61
N ARG A 55 -14.19 -1.65 -1.42
CA ARG A 55 -14.02 -2.77 -2.38
C ARG A 55 -12.58 -3.00 -2.85
N CYS A 56 -11.61 -2.50 -2.08
CA CYS A 56 -10.20 -2.73 -2.37
C CYS A 56 -9.79 -4.18 -2.04
N LYS A 57 -8.79 -4.66 -2.78
CA LYS A 57 -8.14 -5.92 -2.48
C LYS A 57 -6.65 -5.71 -2.29
N VAL A 58 -6.16 -5.97 -1.08
CA VAL A 58 -4.74 -5.94 -0.72
C VAL A 58 -4.26 -7.37 -0.58
N SER A 59 -3.36 -7.82 -1.45
CA SER A 59 -2.86 -9.19 -1.44
C SER A 59 -1.74 -9.37 -0.42
N SER A 60 -1.39 -10.63 -0.14
CA SER A 60 -0.47 -11.03 0.94
C SER A 60 0.93 -10.40 0.81
N HIS A 61 1.59 -10.20 1.96
CA HIS A 61 2.95 -9.66 2.09
C HIS A 61 3.11 -8.21 1.60
N THR A 62 2.01 -7.46 1.51
CA THR A 62 2.04 -6.06 1.11
C THR A 62 2.31 -5.17 2.32
N PHE A 63 3.16 -4.16 2.13
CA PHE A 63 3.45 -3.12 3.10
C PHE A 63 2.87 -1.79 2.63
N ILE A 64 1.95 -1.23 3.41
CA ILE A 64 1.32 0.08 3.19
C ILE A 64 1.72 1.00 4.34
N CYS A 65 2.69 1.88 4.08
CA CYS A 65 3.22 2.81 5.07
C CYS A 65 2.31 4.02 5.30
N GLU A 66 2.59 4.77 6.34
CA GLU A 66 1.93 6.06 6.64
C GLU A 66 1.88 6.98 5.41
N GLY A 67 0.76 7.70 5.24
CA GLY A 67 0.56 8.67 4.16
C GLY A 67 0.04 8.07 2.84
N VAL A 68 -0.16 6.76 2.75
CA VAL A 68 -0.73 6.14 1.56
C VAL A 68 -2.25 6.21 1.58
N THR A 69 -2.83 6.66 0.48
CA THR A 69 -4.28 6.62 0.24
C THR A 69 -4.57 5.78 -0.98
N LEU A 70 -5.38 4.74 -0.81
CA LEU A 70 -6.01 4.00 -1.89
C LEU A 70 -7.46 4.45 -1.99
N GLU A 71 -7.88 4.93 -3.15
CA GLU A 71 -9.29 5.19 -3.43
C GLU A 71 -10.07 3.87 -3.62
N ASP A 72 -11.33 3.92 -4.00
CA ASP A 72 -12.19 2.75 -4.18
C ASP A 72 -11.70 1.83 -5.31
N ASP A 73 -12.07 0.54 -5.23
CA ASP A 73 -11.89 -0.45 -6.29
C ASP A 73 -10.41 -0.73 -6.66
N VAL A 74 -9.45 -0.36 -5.80
CA VAL A 74 -8.02 -0.55 -6.05
C VAL A 74 -7.61 -2.00 -5.79
N PHE A 75 -6.83 -2.55 -6.72
CA PHE A 75 -6.18 -3.85 -6.56
C PHE A 75 -4.69 -3.69 -6.24
N ILE A 76 -4.24 -4.29 -5.15
CA ILE A 76 -2.83 -4.40 -4.77
C ILE A 76 -2.40 -5.86 -4.82
N GLY A 77 -1.43 -6.15 -5.67
CA GLY A 77 -0.84 -7.48 -5.83
C GLY A 77 -0.07 -7.94 -4.59
N HIS A 78 0.50 -9.15 -4.67
CA HIS A 78 1.32 -9.69 -3.58
C HIS A 78 2.66 -8.95 -3.47
N ASN A 79 3.17 -8.81 -2.24
CA ASN A 79 4.51 -8.28 -1.99
C ASN A 79 4.75 -6.88 -2.61
N VAL A 80 3.72 -6.03 -2.61
CA VAL A 80 3.84 -4.63 -3.02
C VAL A 80 4.36 -3.82 -1.84
N VAL A 81 5.28 -2.88 -2.12
CA VAL A 81 5.89 -2.04 -1.11
C VAL A 81 5.70 -0.56 -1.47
N PHE A 82 5.14 0.19 -0.54
CA PHE A 82 5.11 1.65 -0.60
C PHE A 82 6.22 2.23 0.26
N THR A 83 6.79 3.36 -0.15
CA THR A 83 7.71 4.16 0.67
C THR A 83 7.06 5.50 1.04
N ASN A 84 7.54 6.16 2.09
CA ASN A 84 7.02 7.45 2.53
C ASN A 84 8.10 8.46 2.91
N ASP A 85 9.37 8.08 2.78
CA ASP A 85 10.53 8.96 2.94
C ASP A 85 11.38 8.94 1.67
N ARG A 86 11.76 10.12 1.17
CA ARG A 86 12.61 10.25 -0.03
C ARG A 86 14.09 10.03 0.26
N PHE A 87 14.51 10.31 1.48
CA PHE A 87 15.92 10.30 1.87
C PHE A 87 16.10 9.62 3.24
N PRO A 88 15.68 8.36 3.38
CA PRO A 88 15.64 7.69 4.66
C PRO A 88 17.04 7.59 5.29
N ARG A 89 17.13 7.89 6.57
CA ARG A 89 18.32 7.75 7.38
C ARG A 89 17.99 7.06 8.69
N ALA A 90 18.89 6.26 9.19
CA ALA A 90 18.74 5.65 10.51
C ALA A 90 19.04 6.66 11.63
N THR A 91 19.95 7.59 11.37
CA THR A 91 20.44 8.52 12.39
C THR A 91 20.54 9.95 11.87
N THR A 92 20.39 10.93 12.80
CA THR A 92 20.72 12.35 12.61
C THR A 92 21.72 12.75 13.71
N ASN A 93 22.87 13.31 13.35
CA ASN A 93 23.94 13.68 14.28
C ASN A 93 24.38 12.53 15.21
N GLY A 94 24.44 11.30 14.70
CA GLY A 94 24.86 10.12 15.45
C GLY A 94 23.83 9.53 16.41
N GLN A 95 22.61 10.07 16.45
CA GLN A 95 21.50 9.54 17.24
C GLN A 95 20.41 8.96 16.34
N LEU A 96 19.67 7.94 16.81
CA LEU A 96 18.52 7.40 16.08
C LEU A 96 17.52 8.49 15.77
N GLN A 97 17.04 8.52 14.53
CA GLN A 97 15.99 9.46 14.11
C GLN A 97 14.70 9.22 14.88
N THR A 98 14.01 10.32 15.17
CA THR A 98 12.68 10.39 15.72
C THR A 98 11.67 10.81 14.64
N GLU A 99 10.39 10.88 14.98
CA GLU A 99 9.35 11.37 14.07
C GLU A 99 9.55 12.84 13.64
N ALA A 100 10.33 13.61 14.39
CA ALA A 100 10.63 15.02 14.07
C ALA A 100 11.77 15.21 13.05
N ASP A 101 12.52 14.16 12.77
CA ASP A 101 13.72 14.20 11.92
C ASP A 101 13.45 13.92 10.44
N TRP A 102 12.23 13.56 10.08
CA TRP A 102 11.84 13.25 8.70
C TRP A 102 10.42 13.76 8.41
N ALA A 103 10.05 13.81 7.14
CA ALA A 103 8.72 14.22 6.70
C ALA A 103 8.06 13.13 5.87
N CYS A 104 6.87 12.70 6.29
CA CYS A 104 6.06 11.78 5.52
C CYS A 104 5.62 12.41 4.19
N VAL A 105 5.98 11.78 3.08
CA VAL A 105 5.60 12.20 1.72
C VAL A 105 4.48 11.29 1.21
N PRO A 106 3.24 11.78 1.07
CA PRO A 106 2.08 10.95 0.78
C PRO A 106 2.09 10.38 -0.65
N THR A 107 1.42 9.26 -0.83
CA THR A 107 1.18 8.62 -2.13
C THR A 107 -0.30 8.38 -2.32
N LEU A 108 -0.81 8.69 -3.51
CA LEU A 108 -2.22 8.51 -3.87
C LEU A 108 -2.36 7.46 -4.98
N VAL A 109 -3.20 6.46 -4.74
CA VAL A 109 -3.63 5.49 -5.76
C VAL A 109 -5.10 5.73 -6.03
N LYS A 110 -5.42 6.19 -7.23
CA LYS A 110 -6.78 6.55 -7.63
C LYS A 110 -7.62 5.33 -7.97
N ARG A 111 -8.94 5.57 -8.03
CA ARG A 111 -9.95 4.54 -8.20
C ARG A 111 -9.63 3.58 -9.35
N GLY A 112 -9.90 2.29 -9.13
CA GLY A 112 -9.80 1.24 -10.14
C GLY A 112 -8.36 0.89 -10.56
N ALA A 113 -7.35 1.58 -10.04
CA ALA A 113 -5.96 1.26 -10.37
C ALA A 113 -5.56 -0.13 -9.88
N SER A 114 -4.68 -0.79 -10.65
CA SER A 114 -4.18 -2.13 -10.36
C SER A 114 -2.65 -2.12 -10.25
N ILE A 115 -2.15 -2.55 -9.10
CA ILE A 115 -0.71 -2.63 -8.83
C ILE A 115 -0.27 -4.09 -8.89
N GLY A 116 0.61 -4.42 -9.83
CA GLY A 116 1.13 -5.78 -10.01
C GLY A 116 2.01 -6.25 -8.85
N SER A 117 2.06 -7.56 -8.64
CA SER A 117 2.83 -8.18 -7.55
C SER A 117 4.31 -7.80 -7.60
N GLY A 118 4.90 -7.57 -6.43
CA GLY A 118 6.32 -7.22 -6.30
C GLY A 118 6.67 -5.80 -6.75
N ALA A 119 5.69 -4.95 -7.06
CA ALA A 119 5.96 -3.57 -7.41
C ALA A 119 6.41 -2.75 -6.18
N VAL A 120 7.32 -1.80 -6.40
CA VAL A 120 7.75 -0.81 -5.42
C VAL A 120 7.32 0.57 -5.89
N LEU A 121 6.61 1.31 -5.04
CA LEU A 121 6.14 2.65 -5.32
C LEU A 121 6.91 3.64 -4.45
N LEU A 122 7.61 4.57 -5.10
CA LEU A 122 8.25 5.66 -4.37
C LEU A 122 7.21 6.66 -3.89
N CYS A 123 7.53 7.36 -2.81
CA CYS A 123 6.64 8.34 -2.22
C CYS A 123 6.49 9.61 -3.08
N GLY A 124 5.40 10.34 -2.85
CA GLY A 124 5.11 11.61 -3.52
C GLY A 124 4.62 11.46 -4.95
N ILE A 125 4.04 10.30 -5.30
CA ILE A 125 3.50 10.06 -6.63
C ILE A 125 1.99 9.81 -6.57
N THR A 126 1.35 10.04 -7.71
CA THR A 126 -0.05 9.70 -7.95
C THR A 126 -0.13 8.61 -9.01
N ILE A 127 -0.81 7.52 -8.68
CA ILE A 127 -1.22 6.51 -9.68
C ILE A 127 -2.62 6.89 -10.14
N GLY A 128 -2.75 7.19 -11.43
CA GLY A 128 -4.00 7.67 -12.02
C GLY A 128 -5.12 6.62 -12.00
N GLU A 129 -6.36 7.11 -12.19
CA GLU A 129 -7.56 6.27 -12.25
C GLU A 129 -7.42 5.18 -13.31
N GLU A 130 -7.81 3.92 -13.00
CA GLU A 130 -7.74 2.76 -13.90
C GLU A 130 -6.32 2.47 -14.44
N ALA A 131 -5.27 3.07 -13.87
CA ALA A 131 -3.90 2.78 -14.30
C ALA A 131 -3.48 1.36 -13.92
N MET A 132 -2.59 0.77 -14.71
CA MET A 132 -2.07 -0.57 -14.47
C MET A 132 -0.55 -0.55 -14.32
N ILE A 133 -0.06 -1.05 -13.18
CA ILE A 133 1.37 -1.20 -12.89
C ILE A 133 1.75 -2.66 -13.08
N GLY A 134 2.71 -2.91 -13.96
CA GLY A 134 3.23 -4.26 -14.20
C GLY A 134 3.91 -4.87 -12.97
N ALA A 135 3.86 -6.19 -12.84
CA ALA A 135 4.54 -6.88 -11.73
C ALA A 135 6.05 -6.59 -11.71
N GLY A 136 6.64 -6.50 -10.52
CA GLY A 136 8.07 -6.22 -10.33
C GLY A 136 8.53 -4.82 -10.72
N SER A 137 7.62 -3.90 -10.98
CA SER A 137 7.95 -2.53 -11.42
C SER A 137 8.42 -1.65 -10.27
N VAL A 138 9.34 -0.72 -10.55
CA VAL A 138 9.70 0.36 -9.63
C VAL A 138 9.13 1.67 -10.16
N VAL A 139 8.05 2.15 -9.53
CA VAL A 139 7.34 3.36 -9.96
C VAL A 139 7.94 4.58 -9.26
N THR A 140 8.55 5.46 -10.05
CA THR A 140 9.31 6.61 -9.56
C THR A 140 8.68 7.96 -9.89
N LYS A 141 7.56 7.96 -10.63
CA LYS A 141 6.86 9.16 -11.11
C LYS A 141 5.37 8.89 -11.18
N ASP A 142 4.59 9.95 -11.29
CA ASP A 142 3.14 9.85 -11.53
C ASP A 142 2.83 9.00 -12.75
N VAL A 143 1.75 8.24 -12.65
CA VAL A 143 1.23 7.42 -13.74
C VAL A 143 -0.10 8.02 -14.20
N PRO A 144 -0.25 8.38 -15.48
CA PRO A 144 -1.50 8.92 -16.01
C PRO A 144 -2.67 7.94 -15.88
N ALA A 145 -3.90 8.48 -15.82
CA ALA A 145 -5.11 7.66 -15.81
C ALA A 145 -5.15 6.72 -17.04
N GLY A 146 -5.56 5.48 -16.83
CA GLY A 146 -5.67 4.44 -17.87
C GLY A 146 -4.35 3.98 -18.46
N ALA A 147 -3.21 4.53 -18.03
CA ALA A 147 -1.92 4.13 -18.56
C ALA A 147 -1.46 2.78 -17.96
N THR A 148 -0.78 1.99 -18.77
CA THR A 148 -0.04 0.81 -18.32
C THR A 148 1.44 1.13 -18.27
N VAL A 149 2.09 0.88 -17.11
CA VAL A 149 3.53 1.07 -16.95
C VAL A 149 4.18 -0.20 -16.42
N ALA A 150 5.44 -0.44 -16.82
CA ALA A 150 6.23 -1.56 -16.29
C ALA A 150 7.73 -1.27 -16.33
N GLY A 151 8.50 -2.07 -15.57
CA GLY A 151 9.96 -2.05 -15.56
C GLY A 151 10.57 -1.33 -14.36
N ASN A 152 11.89 -1.27 -14.34
CA ASN A 152 12.70 -0.57 -13.32
C ASN A 152 13.72 0.37 -14.00
N PRO A 153 13.53 1.71 -13.92
CA PRO A 153 12.31 2.37 -13.47
C PRO A 153 11.15 2.14 -14.44
N ALA A 154 9.91 2.17 -13.92
CA ALA A 154 8.71 1.95 -14.73
C ALA A 154 8.54 2.98 -15.84
N ARG A 155 8.13 2.52 -17.02
CA ARG A 155 7.84 3.35 -18.21
C ARG A 155 6.49 2.98 -18.80
N ILE A 156 5.84 3.95 -19.44
CA ILE A 156 4.58 3.71 -20.14
C ILE A 156 4.80 2.67 -21.23
N LEU A 157 3.98 1.62 -21.20
CA LEU A 157 3.94 0.66 -22.30
C LEU A 157 3.02 1.22 -23.37
N THR A 158 3.60 1.62 -24.49
CA THR A 158 2.81 1.96 -25.68
C THR A 158 2.20 0.67 -26.24
N LYS A 159 0.88 0.63 -26.40
CA LYS A 159 0.28 -0.43 -27.21
C LYS A 159 0.95 -0.36 -28.59
N LYS A 160 1.61 -1.43 -29.03
CA LYS A 160 1.93 -1.54 -30.45
C LYS A 160 0.62 -1.47 -31.22
N PRO A 161 0.56 -0.70 -32.31
CA PRO A 161 -0.62 -0.60 -33.15
C PRO A 161 -1.03 -1.98 -33.69
#